data_4c2817c9663df0fbcd12cf7ff889d013
#
_entry.id   4c2817c9663df0fbcd12cf7ff889d013
#
_cell.length_a   1.000
_cell.length_b   1.000
_cell.length_c   1.000
_cell.angle_alpha   90.00
_cell.angle_beta   90.00
_cell.angle_gamma   90.00
#
_symmetry.space_group_name_H-M   'P 1'
#
loop_
_entity.id
_entity.type
_entity.pdbx_description
1 polymer ?
#
loop_
_entity_poly.entity_id
_entity_poly.type
_entity_poly.pdbx_seq_one_letter_code
_entity_poly.pdbx_strand_id
1 'polypeptide(L)'
;MYTVRPPEARERHPMVSAFIDGSVRKICELEPDLIIGFSDIQADLAAKLIKANQQVLIFNHRTIEEILEVILTIGRLVAAEERAQHLVDGYRSAIEVAKERANKIEYRPKVYFEEWDEPAFSAIRWVSELIEIAGGEDVFSEKSHGKLAAEREVQWSDVVDMNPDVILASWCGKPVN
;
A
#
# COMPACT_ATOMS: atom_id res chain seq x y z
N MET A 1 -14.16 0.95 -1.17
CA MET A 1 -13.18 0.84 -0.07
C MET A 1 -13.40 1.99 0.88
N TYR A 2 -13.29 1.74 2.17
CA TYR A 2 -13.59 2.75 3.17
C TYR A 2 -12.35 3.02 4.01
N THR A 3 -12.09 4.30 4.32
CA THR A 3 -11.11 4.65 5.34
C THR A 3 -11.54 4.02 6.67
N VAL A 4 -10.70 3.18 7.22
CA VAL A 4 -10.98 2.47 8.47
C VAL A 4 -10.33 3.17 9.65
N ARG A 5 -9.22 3.85 9.39
CA ARG A 5 -8.46 4.59 10.41
C ARG A 5 -8.03 5.95 9.87
N PRO A 6 -8.14 7.01 10.67
CA PRO A 6 -8.82 7.02 11.97
C PRO A 6 -10.35 6.79 11.79
N PRO A 7 -11.02 6.13 12.75
CA PRO A 7 -12.46 5.77 12.62
C PRO A 7 -13.36 6.98 12.33
N GLU A 8 -13.05 8.13 12.93
CA GLU A 8 -13.79 9.37 12.78
C GLU A 8 -13.66 10.02 11.39
N ALA A 9 -12.76 9.56 10.55
CA ALA A 9 -12.62 10.09 9.20
C ALA A 9 -13.89 9.92 8.36
N ARG A 10 -14.64 8.83 8.58
CA ARG A 10 -15.92 8.57 7.90
C ARG A 10 -17.01 9.58 8.26
N GLU A 11 -16.99 10.06 9.50
CA GLU A 11 -18.00 11.00 10.02
C GLU A 11 -17.65 12.44 9.65
N ARG A 12 -16.36 12.75 9.59
CA ARG A 12 -15.86 14.12 9.40
C ARG A 12 -15.65 14.51 7.96
N HIS A 13 -15.48 13.53 7.06
CA HIS A 13 -15.09 13.81 5.68
C HIS A 13 -16.05 13.14 4.69
N PRO A 14 -16.47 13.85 3.62
CA PRO A 14 -17.30 13.28 2.58
C PRO A 14 -16.53 12.21 1.79
N MET A 15 -17.20 11.17 1.39
CA MET A 15 -16.65 10.17 0.48
C MET A 15 -16.79 10.66 -0.95
N VAL A 16 -15.66 10.90 -1.61
CA VAL A 16 -15.60 11.45 -2.99
C VAL A 16 -15.03 10.46 -4.00
N SER A 17 -14.28 9.47 -3.53
CA SER A 17 -13.70 8.43 -4.37
C SER A 17 -13.73 7.06 -3.69
N ALA A 18 -13.64 6.02 -4.49
CA ALA A 18 -13.54 4.65 -4.05
C ALA A 18 -12.45 3.95 -4.89
N PHE A 19 -11.25 3.80 -4.33
CA PHE A 19 -10.10 3.13 -4.90
C PHE A 19 -9.65 3.72 -6.25
N ILE A 20 -10.16 3.21 -7.40
CA ILE A 20 -9.79 3.67 -8.74
C ILE A 20 -10.72 4.73 -9.30
N ASP A 21 -11.96 4.78 -8.84
CA ASP A 21 -12.98 5.69 -9.32
C ASP A 21 -13.30 6.80 -8.32
N GLY A 22 -13.70 7.94 -8.86
CA GLY A 22 -14.10 9.10 -8.07
C GLY A 22 -15.07 10.00 -8.81
N SER A 23 -15.89 10.72 -8.05
CA SER A 23 -16.78 11.72 -8.60
C SER A 23 -16.05 13.05 -8.78
N VAL A 24 -15.65 13.37 -10.00
CA VAL A 24 -15.03 14.68 -10.33
C VAL A 24 -15.88 15.82 -9.78
N ARG A 25 -17.21 15.77 -9.95
CA ARG A 25 -18.12 16.80 -9.44
C ARG A 25 -18.01 16.98 -7.93
N LYS A 26 -18.11 15.88 -7.16
CA LYS A 26 -18.01 15.92 -5.69
C LYS A 26 -16.63 16.39 -5.21
N ILE A 27 -15.56 16.02 -5.93
CA ILE A 27 -14.21 16.48 -5.63
C ILE A 27 -14.10 17.98 -5.85
N CYS A 28 -14.57 18.50 -7.00
CA CYS A 28 -14.52 19.91 -7.30
C CYS A 28 -15.41 20.76 -6.36
N GLU A 29 -16.55 20.22 -5.89
CA GLU A 29 -17.42 20.89 -4.92
C GLU A 29 -16.75 21.14 -3.56
N LEU A 30 -15.66 20.44 -3.27
CA LEU A 30 -14.84 20.68 -2.06
C LEU A 30 -13.83 21.81 -2.20
N GLU A 31 -13.68 22.36 -3.43
CA GLU A 31 -12.73 23.43 -3.76
C GLU A 31 -11.30 23.16 -3.24
N PRO A 32 -10.71 21.97 -3.52
CA PRO A 32 -9.41 21.61 -2.99
C PRO A 32 -8.28 22.42 -3.63
N ASP A 33 -7.30 22.84 -2.84
CA ASP A 33 -6.05 23.44 -3.35
C ASP A 33 -5.18 22.43 -4.08
N LEU A 34 -5.21 21.16 -3.62
CA LEU A 34 -4.44 20.05 -4.19
C LEU A 34 -5.19 18.73 -4.01
N ILE A 35 -5.19 17.93 -5.05
CA ILE A 35 -5.71 16.56 -5.03
C ILE A 35 -4.52 15.60 -5.08
N ILE A 36 -4.46 14.67 -4.12
CA ILE A 36 -3.39 13.68 -4.03
C ILE A 36 -3.97 12.30 -4.35
N GLY A 37 -3.34 11.59 -5.28
CA GLY A 37 -3.61 10.19 -5.58
C GLY A 37 -2.39 9.30 -5.32
N PHE A 38 -2.58 7.99 -5.33
CA PHE A 38 -1.59 7.04 -4.84
C PHE A 38 -0.99 6.11 -5.90
N SER A 39 -1.56 6.04 -7.10
CA SER A 39 -1.08 5.10 -8.11
C SER A 39 -1.53 5.45 -9.52
N ASP A 40 -0.82 4.92 -10.51
CA ASP A 40 -1.13 4.93 -11.94
C ASP A 40 -2.50 4.34 -12.28
N ILE A 41 -3.06 3.46 -11.44
CA ILE A 41 -4.43 2.95 -11.61
C ILE A 41 -5.49 4.07 -11.52
N GLN A 42 -5.15 5.25 -11.00
CA GLN A 42 -6.00 6.44 -10.94
C GLN A 42 -5.77 7.40 -12.11
N ALA A 43 -5.00 7.01 -13.14
CA ALA A 43 -4.63 7.89 -14.25
C ALA A 43 -5.85 8.50 -14.97
N ASP A 44 -6.91 7.73 -15.21
CA ASP A 44 -8.12 8.21 -15.86
C ASP A 44 -8.87 9.26 -15.02
N LEU A 45 -8.93 9.05 -13.70
CA LEU A 45 -9.50 10.02 -12.77
C LEU A 45 -8.65 11.29 -12.75
N ALA A 46 -7.33 11.16 -12.66
CA ALA A 46 -6.40 12.28 -12.70
C ALA A 46 -6.55 13.11 -13.99
N ALA A 47 -6.66 12.46 -15.13
CA ALA A 47 -6.87 13.14 -16.42
C ALA A 47 -8.18 13.94 -16.44
N LYS A 48 -9.27 13.40 -15.88
CA LYS A 48 -10.55 14.10 -15.77
C LYS A 48 -10.47 15.31 -14.83
N LEU A 49 -9.77 15.18 -13.71
CA LEU A 49 -9.56 16.26 -12.74
C LEU A 49 -8.69 17.39 -13.33
N ILE A 50 -7.63 17.05 -14.04
CA ILE A 50 -6.79 18.04 -14.75
C ILE A 50 -7.63 18.81 -15.80
N LYS A 51 -8.48 18.13 -16.57
CA LYS A 51 -9.41 18.78 -17.52
C LYS A 51 -10.44 19.67 -16.81
N ALA A 52 -10.76 19.39 -15.56
CA ALA A 52 -11.61 20.22 -14.70
C ALA A 52 -10.81 21.34 -13.99
N ASN A 53 -9.60 21.66 -14.47
CA ASN A 53 -8.71 22.71 -13.94
C ASN A 53 -8.31 22.50 -12.47
N GLN A 54 -8.16 21.25 -12.01
CA GLN A 54 -7.70 20.93 -10.68
C GLN A 54 -6.20 20.67 -10.64
N GLN A 55 -5.54 21.01 -9.52
CA GLN A 55 -4.16 20.62 -9.25
C GLN A 55 -4.13 19.17 -8.77
N VAL A 56 -3.36 18.31 -9.45
CA VAL A 56 -3.32 16.87 -9.15
C VAL A 56 -1.88 16.39 -9.01
N LEU A 57 -1.60 15.69 -7.94
CA LEU A 57 -0.34 15.00 -7.70
C LEU A 57 -0.62 13.52 -7.51
N ILE A 58 -0.04 12.67 -8.37
CA ILE A 58 -0.15 11.21 -8.24
C ILE A 58 1.20 10.65 -7.80
N PHE A 59 1.20 9.96 -6.68
CA PHE A 59 2.33 9.14 -6.25
C PHE A 59 2.25 7.76 -6.88
N ASN A 60 3.40 7.12 -7.10
CA ASN A 60 3.46 5.81 -7.74
C ASN A 60 4.40 4.87 -6.99
N HIS A 61 4.32 4.96 -5.65
CA HIS A 61 5.17 4.22 -4.73
C HIS A 61 4.87 2.71 -4.72
N ARG A 62 5.91 1.91 -4.64
CA ARG A 62 5.84 0.44 -4.61
C ARG A 62 6.68 -0.18 -3.49
N THR A 63 7.71 0.51 -3.03
CA THR A 63 8.64 0.06 -1.99
C THR A 63 8.38 0.76 -0.67
N ILE A 64 8.92 0.22 0.41
CA ILE A 64 8.85 0.86 1.74
C ILE A 64 9.55 2.22 1.70
N GLU A 65 10.74 2.32 1.08
CA GLU A 65 11.44 3.60 1.01
C GLU A 65 10.66 4.65 0.22
N GLU A 66 10.03 4.28 -0.89
CA GLU A 66 9.16 5.19 -1.65
C GLU A 66 7.95 5.64 -0.82
N ILE A 67 7.39 4.78 0.05
CA ILE A 67 6.32 5.15 0.99
C ILE A 67 6.82 6.20 1.99
N LEU A 68 8.02 6.02 2.53
CA LEU A 68 8.64 6.98 3.45
C LEU A 68 8.88 8.33 2.76
N GLU A 69 9.36 8.33 1.52
CA GLU A 69 9.51 9.56 0.71
C GLU A 69 8.18 10.26 0.42
N VAL A 70 7.09 9.50 0.19
CA VAL A 70 5.74 10.07 0.06
C VAL A 70 5.34 10.81 1.34
N ILE A 71 5.60 10.24 2.52
CA ILE A 71 5.29 10.87 3.80
C ILE A 71 6.05 12.21 3.94
N LEU A 72 7.36 12.21 3.64
CA LEU A 72 8.17 13.43 3.67
C LEU A 72 7.69 14.48 2.67
N THR A 73 7.31 14.05 1.46
CA THR A 73 6.82 14.96 0.42
C THR A 73 5.48 15.58 0.81
N ILE A 74 4.55 14.79 1.35
CA ILE A 74 3.28 15.32 1.86
C ILE A 74 3.55 16.29 3.03
N GLY A 75 4.46 15.95 3.93
CA GLY A 75 4.86 16.84 5.02
C GLY A 75 5.29 18.22 4.53
N ARG A 76 6.12 18.28 3.48
CA ARG A 76 6.55 19.55 2.85
C ARG A 76 5.38 20.31 2.22
N LEU A 77 4.48 19.61 1.52
CA LEU A 77 3.33 20.23 0.84
C LEU A 77 2.33 20.87 1.82
N VAL A 78 2.22 20.36 3.04
CA VAL A 78 1.27 20.85 4.05
C VAL A 78 1.95 21.59 5.20
N ALA A 79 3.22 22.00 5.05
CA ALA A 79 4.03 22.70 6.05
C ALA A 79 4.09 21.95 7.40
N ALA A 80 4.30 20.64 7.34
CA ALA A 80 4.40 19.74 8.50
C ALA A 80 5.67 18.88 8.44
N GLU A 81 6.79 19.45 7.96
CA GLU A 81 8.05 18.74 7.69
C GLU A 81 8.61 18.04 8.93
N GLU A 82 8.66 18.73 10.07
CA GLU A 82 9.19 18.18 11.32
C GLU A 82 8.39 16.97 11.78
N ARG A 83 7.06 17.04 11.65
CA ARG A 83 6.17 15.93 12.01
C ARG A 83 6.35 14.74 11.07
N ALA A 84 6.49 14.99 9.78
CA ALA A 84 6.74 13.96 8.78
C ALA A 84 8.10 13.30 9.00
N GLN A 85 9.15 14.09 9.28
CA GLN A 85 10.49 13.58 9.56
C GLN A 85 10.48 12.69 10.82
N HIS A 86 9.88 13.17 11.92
CA HIS A 86 9.77 12.38 13.14
C HIS A 86 9.05 11.04 12.92
N LEU A 87 7.98 11.04 12.13
CA LEU A 87 7.25 9.83 11.78
C LEU A 87 8.12 8.85 10.98
N VAL A 88 8.84 9.34 9.97
CA VAL A 88 9.72 8.52 9.12
C VAL A 88 10.89 7.97 9.93
N ASP A 89 11.50 8.76 10.81
CA ASP A 89 12.58 8.30 11.68
C ASP A 89 12.10 7.19 12.63
N GLY A 90 10.87 7.31 13.14
CA GLY A 90 10.24 6.25 13.93
C GLY A 90 10.05 4.95 13.15
N TYR A 91 9.60 5.02 11.90
CA TYR A 91 9.46 3.84 11.04
C TYR A 91 10.81 3.23 10.66
N ARG A 92 11.81 4.03 10.31
CA ARG A 92 13.16 3.54 10.03
C ARG A 92 13.76 2.82 11.25
N SER A 93 13.61 3.40 12.44
CA SER A 93 14.05 2.76 13.67
C SER A 93 13.34 1.42 13.92
N ALA A 94 12.02 1.36 13.71
CA ALA A 94 11.27 0.10 13.85
C ALA A 94 11.72 -0.97 12.85
N ILE A 95 12.01 -0.58 11.60
CA ILE A 95 12.55 -1.45 10.56
C ILE A 95 13.90 -2.01 10.98
N GLU A 96 14.81 -1.17 11.46
CA GLU A 96 16.13 -1.64 11.91
C GLU A 96 16.05 -2.60 13.10
N VAL A 97 15.18 -2.33 14.08
CA VAL A 97 14.91 -3.26 15.19
C VAL A 97 14.35 -4.60 14.69
N ALA A 98 13.48 -4.58 13.68
CA ALA A 98 12.95 -5.80 13.07
C ALA A 98 14.05 -6.61 12.39
N LYS A 99 14.90 -5.95 11.58
CA LYS A 99 16.07 -6.58 10.94
C LYS A 99 17.06 -7.19 11.94
N GLU A 100 17.34 -6.47 13.04
CA GLU A 100 18.21 -6.97 14.10
C GLU A 100 17.66 -8.25 14.77
N ARG A 101 16.32 -8.32 14.91
CA ARG A 101 15.66 -9.53 15.41
C ARG A 101 15.70 -10.65 14.39
N ALA A 102 15.42 -10.34 13.14
CA ALA A 102 15.46 -11.29 12.02
C ALA A 102 16.84 -11.92 11.85
N ASN A 103 17.92 -11.16 12.03
CA ASN A 103 19.30 -11.65 11.93
C ASN A 103 19.68 -12.68 13.01
N LYS A 104 18.86 -12.83 14.05
CA LYS A 104 19.05 -13.84 15.12
C LYS A 104 18.26 -15.12 14.86
N ILE A 105 17.46 -15.16 13.82
CA ILE A 105 16.64 -16.31 13.43
C ILE A 105 17.51 -17.24 12.58
N GLU A 106 17.70 -18.48 13.03
CA GLU A 106 18.49 -19.48 12.30
C GLU A 106 17.75 -20.03 11.07
N TYR A 107 16.42 -20.15 11.17
CA TYR A 107 15.55 -20.64 10.10
C TYR A 107 14.62 -19.55 9.60
N ARG A 108 14.68 -19.23 8.31
CA ARG A 108 13.77 -18.29 7.66
C ARG A 108 12.53 -19.03 7.16
N PRO A 109 11.35 -18.80 7.77
CA PRO A 109 10.13 -19.46 7.33
C PRO A 109 9.73 -18.99 5.94
N LYS A 110 9.25 -19.91 5.12
CA LYS A 110 8.60 -19.64 3.85
C LYS A 110 7.22 -19.07 4.11
N VAL A 111 6.93 -17.90 3.54
CA VAL A 111 5.70 -17.16 3.78
C VAL A 111 4.94 -16.99 2.47
N TYR A 112 3.69 -17.40 2.45
CA TYR A 112 2.72 -16.98 1.46
C TYR A 112 1.87 -15.86 2.04
N PHE A 113 1.87 -14.69 1.38
CA PHE A 113 0.96 -13.60 1.72
C PHE A 113 -0.16 -13.57 0.68
N GLU A 114 -1.40 -13.60 1.16
CA GLU A 114 -2.60 -13.54 0.35
C GLU A 114 -3.27 -12.17 0.48
N GLU A 115 -3.15 -11.35 -0.56
CA GLU A 115 -3.78 -10.03 -0.64
C GLU A 115 -5.27 -10.13 -0.98
N TRP A 116 -5.65 -11.18 -1.68
CA TRP A 116 -7.01 -11.51 -2.09
C TRP A 116 -7.14 -13.00 -2.37
N ASP A 117 -8.33 -13.56 -2.19
CA ASP A 117 -8.58 -15.00 -2.22
C ASP A 117 -9.06 -15.55 -3.56
N GLU A 118 -9.87 -14.78 -4.33
CA GLU A 118 -10.44 -15.28 -5.60
C GLU A 118 -10.62 -14.11 -6.60
N PRO A 119 -9.78 -14.07 -7.65
CA PRO A 119 -8.58 -14.91 -7.83
C PRO A 119 -7.52 -14.63 -6.75
N ALA A 120 -6.69 -15.61 -6.42
CA ALA A 120 -5.68 -15.45 -5.38
C ALA A 120 -4.55 -14.53 -5.87
N PHE A 121 -4.24 -13.49 -5.09
CA PHE A 121 -3.16 -12.55 -5.36
C PHE A 121 -2.09 -12.62 -4.28
N SER A 122 -0.84 -12.77 -4.70
CA SER A 122 0.31 -12.71 -3.80
C SER A 122 0.66 -11.28 -3.38
N ALA A 123 1.63 -11.15 -2.48
CA ALA A 123 2.07 -9.87 -1.92
C ALA A 123 2.41 -8.83 -2.98
N ILE A 124 2.01 -7.57 -2.74
CA ILE A 124 2.59 -6.40 -3.38
C ILE A 124 3.99 -6.14 -2.82
N ARG A 125 4.84 -5.43 -3.56
CA ARG A 125 6.27 -5.32 -3.30
C ARG A 125 6.63 -4.86 -1.87
N TRP A 126 6.01 -3.81 -1.34
CA TRP A 126 6.30 -3.34 0.02
C TRP A 126 5.91 -4.35 1.10
N VAL A 127 4.90 -5.21 0.83
CA VAL A 127 4.53 -6.32 1.74
C VAL A 127 5.59 -7.42 1.68
N SER A 128 6.04 -7.78 0.48
CA SER A 128 7.15 -8.72 0.28
C SER A 128 8.41 -8.24 1.01
N GLU A 129 8.76 -6.94 0.90
CA GLU A 129 9.85 -6.33 1.65
C GLU A 129 9.67 -6.43 3.18
N LEU A 130 8.44 -6.27 3.69
CA LEU A 130 8.15 -6.44 5.12
C LEU A 130 8.33 -7.89 5.59
N ILE A 131 7.96 -8.88 4.78
CA ILE A 131 8.21 -10.29 5.06
C ILE A 131 9.73 -10.54 5.22
N GLU A 132 10.51 -10.03 4.29
CA GLU A 132 11.98 -10.13 4.31
C GLU A 132 12.59 -9.44 5.54
N ILE A 133 12.13 -8.22 5.85
CA ILE A 133 12.55 -7.45 7.04
C ILE A 133 12.22 -8.21 8.34
N ALA A 134 11.10 -8.89 8.36
CA ALA A 134 10.68 -9.71 9.51
C ALA A 134 11.45 -11.05 9.64
N GLY A 135 12.28 -11.39 8.65
CA GLY A 135 13.09 -12.62 8.63
C GLY A 135 12.42 -13.81 7.95
N GLY A 136 11.31 -13.61 7.24
CA GLY A 136 10.68 -14.60 6.39
C GLY A 136 11.29 -14.63 4.99
N GLU A 137 10.83 -15.57 4.17
CA GLU A 137 11.08 -15.69 2.75
C GLU A 137 9.73 -15.66 2.02
N ASP A 138 9.45 -14.62 1.25
CA ASP A 138 8.23 -14.56 0.44
C ASP A 138 8.35 -15.54 -0.73
N VAL A 139 7.49 -16.56 -0.74
CA VAL A 139 7.54 -17.63 -1.74
C VAL A 139 7.18 -17.16 -3.16
N PHE A 140 6.59 -15.98 -3.28
CA PHE A 140 6.27 -15.33 -4.56
C PHE A 140 6.92 -13.97 -4.74
N SER A 141 8.10 -13.74 -4.14
CA SER A 141 8.82 -12.46 -4.16
C SER A 141 8.99 -11.89 -5.58
N GLU A 142 9.28 -12.73 -6.58
CA GLU A 142 9.39 -12.33 -7.98
C GLU A 142 8.07 -11.73 -8.53
N LYS A 143 6.93 -12.29 -8.16
CA LYS A 143 5.62 -11.76 -8.56
C LYS A 143 5.30 -10.40 -7.91
N SER A 144 5.90 -10.11 -6.76
CA SER A 144 5.69 -8.85 -6.03
C SER A 144 6.06 -7.60 -6.85
N HIS A 145 6.89 -7.76 -7.88
CA HIS A 145 7.25 -6.71 -8.83
C HIS A 145 6.13 -6.34 -9.80
N GLY A 146 5.09 -7.15 -9.90
CA GLY A 146 3.91 -6.87 -10.72
C GLY A 146 3.19 -5.60 -10.26
N LYS A 147 2.94 -4.69 -11.20
CA LYS A 147 2.30 -3.38 -10.92
C LYS A 147 0.82 -3.53 -10.63
N LEU A 148 0.15 -4.43 -11.33
CA LEU A 148 -1.27 -4.71 -11.18
C LEU A 148 -1.49 -5.99 -10.39
N ALA A 149 -2.61 -6.10 -9.69
CA ALA A 149 -2.97 -7.30 -8.95
C ALA A 149 -3.00 -8.55 -9.85
N ALA A 150 -3.50 -8.42 -11.08
CA ALA A 150 -3.53 -9.51 -12.06
C ALA A 150 -2.13 -10.05 -12.42
N GLU A 151 -1.08 -9.25 -12.33
CA GLU A 151 0.30 -9.71 -12.58
C GLU A 151 0.86 -10.52 -11.39
N ARG A 152 0.18 -10.46 -10.25
CA ARG A 152 0.53 -11.16 -9.01
C ARG A 152 -0.43 -12.32 -8.71
N GLU A 153 -1.27 -12.68 -9.69
CA GLU A 153 -2.15 -13.85 -9.57
C GLU A 153 -1.35 -15.14 -9.41
N VAL A 154 -1.79 -15.99 -8.50
CA VAL A 154 -1.23 -17.32 -8.23
C VAL A 154 -2.32 -18.36 -8.26
N GLN A 155 -1.97 -19.59 -8.66
CA GLN A 155 -2.87 -20.72 -8.57
C GLN A 155 -2.64 -21.43 -7.23
N TRP A 156 -3.68 -22.01 -6.65
CA TRP A 156 -3.55 -22.76 -5.41
C TRP A 156 -2.59 -23.96 -5.53
N SER A 157 -2.48 -24.57 -6.73
CA SER A 157 -1.46 -25.57 -7.00
C SER A 157 -0.05 -25.02 -6.78
N ASP A 158 0.22 -23.80 -7.24
CA ASP A 158 1.55 -23.17 -7.08
C ASP A 158 1.84 -22.91 -5.60
N VAL A 159 0.83 -22.48 -4.82
CA VAL A 159 0.98 -22.27 -3.37
C VAL A 159 1.32 -23.58 -2.67
N VAL A 160 0.63 -24.68 -3.03
CA VAL A 160 0.91 -26.01 -2.48
C VAL A 160 2.32 -26.49 -2.84
N ASP A 161 2.75 -26.29 -4.09
CA ASP A 161 4.07 -26.68 -4.56
C ASP A 161 5.20 -25.89 -3.88
N MET A 162 4.98 -24.60 -3.58
CA MET A 162 5.91 -23.78 -2.82
C MET A 162 6.03 -24.20 -1.35
N ASN A 163 5.02 -24.92 -0.84
CA ASN A 163 4.97 -25.46 0.52
C ASN A 163 5.36 -24.43 1.60
N PRO A 164 4.57 -23.35 1.78
CA PRO A 164 4.87 -22.31 2.76
C PRO A 164 4.70 -22.83 4.19
N ASP A 165 5.55 -22.36 5.09
CA ASP A 165 5.43 -22.63 6.53
C ASP A 165 4.33 -21.77 7.19
N VAL A 166 4.10 -20.58 6.61
CA VAL A 166 3.15 -19.58 7.13
C VAL A 166 2.33 -19.02 5.99
N ILE A 167 1.01 -18.93 6.21
CA ILE A 167 0.09 -18.21 5.32
C ILE A 167 -0.43 -16.99 6.07
N LEU A 168 -0.24 -15.80 5.49
CA LEU A 168 -0.75 -14.53 6.00
C LEU A 168 -1.83 -14.01 5.06
N ALA A 169 -3.08 -14.00 5.50
CA ALA A 169 -4.18 -13.45 4.72
C ALA A 169 -4.54 -12.04 5.19
N SER A 170 -4.56 -11.08 4.26
CA SER A 170 -4.98 -9.70 4.51
C SER A 170 -5.75 -9.15 3.32
N TRP A 171 -7.02 -9.52 3.25
CA TRP A 171 -7.88 -9.18 2.12
C TRP A 171 -8.35 -7.73 2.17
N CYS A 172 -8.27 -7.05 1.03
CA CYS A 172 -8.67 -5.65 0.90
C CYS A 172 -10.17 -5.44 1.10
N GLY A 173 -10.56 -4.90 2.26
CA GLY A 173 -11.93 -4.43 2.52
C GLY A 173 -12.94 -5.51 2.86
N LYS A 174 -12.53 -6.75 3.07
CA LYS A 174 -13.38 -7.83 3.59
C LYS A 174 -12.66 -8.62 4.70
N PRO A 175 -13.41 -9.24 5.66
CA PRO A 175 -12.81 -10.13 6.65
C PRO A 175 -12.26 -11.39 5.98
N VAL A 176 -11.23 -11.96 6.58
CA VAL A 176 -10.75 -13.32 6.27
C VAL A 176 -11.69 -14.30 6.98
N ASN A 177 -12.28 -15.22 6.23
CA ASN A 177 -13.23 -16.23 6.73
C ASN A 177 -12.56 -17.58 6.87
#